data_1f4ccd0daa5656f8b97921ab468d248e
#
_entry.id   1f4ccd0daa5656f8b97921ab468d248e
#
_cell.length_a   1.000
_cell.length_b   1.000
_cell.length_c   1.000
_cell.angle_alpha   90.00
_cell.angle_beta   90.00
_cell.angle_gamma   90.00
#
_symmetry.space_group_name_H-M   'P 1'
#
loop_
_entity.id
_entity.type
_entity.pdbx_description
1 polymer ?
#
loop_
_entity_poly.entity_id
_entity_poly.type
_entity_poly.pdbx_seq_one_letter_code
_entity_poly.pdbx_strand_id
1 'polypeptide(L)'
;FGAVEALLLGLLSLGNGLVALLAPQQLSSDALATLTAQTSNLGWSLAPIVERLFVVIVHIFCAVLLFYAAALRKPGYFWLAFAFKSLLDSVASYAQLHGLTTLTALWTIEAIIAVFGVLALFGTRWLSQRYPAPTDTTPETVV
;
A
#
# COMPACT_ATOMS: atom_id res chain seq x y z
N PHE A 1 -5.21 0.26 -9.91
CA PHE A 1 -4.38 -0.92 -9.69
C PHE A 1 -4.35 -1.30 -8.22
N GLY A 2 -3.93 -0.43 -7.29
CA GLY A 2 -3.81 -0.74 -5.86
C GLY A 2 -5.10 -1.19 -5.17
N ALA A 3 -6.27 -0.67 -5.58
CA ALA A 3 -7.54 -1.11 -5.02
C ALA A 3 -7.89 -2.55 -5.43
N VAL A 4 -7.59 -2.95 -6.67
CA VAL A 4 -7.81 -4.32 -7.16
C VAL A 4 -6.87 -5.29 -6.46
N GLU A 5 -5.60 -4.93 -6.30
CA GLU A 5 -4.61 -5.71 -5.57
C GLU A 5 -5.04 -5.91 -4.10
N ALA A 6 -5.43 -4.84 -3.41
CA ALA A 6 -5.90 -4.91 -2.04
C ALA A 6 -7.15 -5.79 -1.88
N LEU A 7 -8.07 -5.71 -2.84
CA LEU A 7 -9.30 -6.52 -2.85
C LEU A 7 -8.99 -8.00 -3.08
N LEU A 8 -8.11 -8.33 -4.03
CA LEU A 8 -7.69 -9.71 -4.28
C LEU A 8 -7.00 -10.33 -3.07
N LEU A 9 -6.05 -9.61 -2.47
CA LEU A 9 -5.35 -10.09 -1.28
C LEU A 9 -6.30 -10.20 -0.07
N GLY A 10 -7.24 -9.27 0.08
CA GLY A 10 -8.27 -9.32 1.11
C GLY A 10 -9.20 -10.53 0.95
N LEU A 11 -9.63 -10.82 -0.28
CA LEU A 11 -10.46 -12.00 -0.58
C LEU A 11 -9.71 -13.32 -0.32
N LEU A 12 -8.43 -13.40 -0.70
CA LEU A 12 -7.60 -14.58 -0.39
C LEU A 12 -7.45 -14.78 1.12
N SER A 13 -7.18 -13.72 1.86
CA SER A 13 -7.07 -13.77 3.33
C SER A 13 -8.38 -14.17 3.99
N LEU A 14 -9.51 -13.63 3.52
CA LEU A 14 -10.84 -14.01 3.99
C LEU A 14 -11.14 -15.47 3.67
N GLY A 15 -10.83 -15.93 2.46
CA GLY A 15 -10.98 -17.33 2.04
C GLY A 15 -10.21 -18.28 2.94
N ASN A 16 -8.94 -18.00 3.19
CA ASN A 16 -8.13 -18.80 4.11
C ASN A 16 -8.68 -18.79 5.54
N GLY A 17 -9.16 -17.64 6.03
CA GLY A 17 -9.81 -17.53 7.35
C GLY A 17 -11.09 -18.37 7.43
N LEU A 18 -11.93 -18.36 6.40
CA LEU A 18 -13.16 -19.19 6.34
C LEU A 18 -12.82 -20.68 6.28
N VAL A 19 -11.83 -21.08 5.50
CA VAL A 19 -11.38 -22.49 5.45
C VAL A 19 -10.83 -22.93 6.80
N ALA A 20 -10.09 -22.07 7.51
CA ALA A 20 -9.59 -22.35 8.84
C ALA A 20 -10.71 -22.57 9.87
N LEU A 21 -11.81 -21.84 9.75
CA LEU A 21 -12.98 -21.94 10.64
C LEU A 21 -13.88 -23.14 10.29
N LEU A 22 -14.12 -23.39 9.00
CA LEU A 22 -15.12 -24.37 8.57
C LEU A 22 -14.53 -25.75 8.25
N ALA A 23 -13.26 -25.81 7.83
CA ALA A 23 -12.61 -27.03 7.38
C ALA A 23 -11.09 -27.00 7.71
N PRO A 24 -10.69 -26.91 8.99
CA PRO A 24 -9.27 -26.77 9.37
C PRO A 24 -8.39 -27.93 8.88
N GLN A 25 -8.97 -29.11 8.66
CA GLN A 25 -8.26 -30.28 8.13
C GLN A 25 -7.83 -30.13 6.66
N GLN A 26 -8.32 -29.15 5.94
CA GLN A 26 -7.91 -28.86 4.55
C GLN A 26 -6.68 -27.92 4.48
N LEU A 27 -6.32 -27.32 5.59
CA LEU A 27 -5.14 -26.46 5.68
C LEU A 27 -3.90 -27.28 6.01
N SER A 28 -2.76 -26.88 5.45
CA SER A 28 -1.47 -27.44 5.88
C SER A 28 -1.19 -27.07 7.34
N SER A 29 -0.40 -27.89 8.01
CA SER A 29 0.04 -27.62 9.39
C SER A 29 0.68 -26.24 9.55
N ASP A 30 1.45 -25.81 8.54
CA ASP A 30 2.14 -24.53 8.54
C ASP A 30 1.17 -23.35 8.39
N ALA A 31 0.13 -23.51 7.56
CA ALA A 31 -0.92 -22.49 7.42
C ALA A 31 -1.73 -22.33 8.71
N LEU A 32 -2.07 -23.43 9.39
CA LEU A 32 -2.74 -23.40 10.68
C LEU A 32 -1.88 -22.77 11.77
N ALA A 33 -0.59 -23.11 11.83
CA ALA A 33 0.34 -22.51 12.78
C ALA A 33 0.48 -21.01 12.57
N THR A 34 0.57 -20.56 11.31
CA THR A 34 0.64 -19.14 10.95
C THR A 34 -0.63 -18.38 11.36
N LEU A 35 -1.81 -18.93 11.06
CA LEU A 35 -3.09 -18.33 11.46
C LEU A 35 -3.25 -18.26 12.97
N THR A 36 -2.86 -19.32 13.68
CA THR A 36 -2.90 -19.35 15.15
C THR A 36 -1.94 -18.32 15.75
N ALA A 37 -0.73 -18.18 15.21
CA ALA A 37 0.22 -17.16 15.64
C ALA A 37 -0.32 -15.74 15.37
N GLN A 38 -0.91 -15.49 14.23
CA GLN A 38 -1.51 -14.19 13.89
C GLN A 38 -2.69 -13.82 14.77
N THR A 39 -3.48 -14.78 15.21
CA THR A 39 -4.65 -14.54 16.07
C THR A 39 -4.32 -14.53 17.57
N SER A 40 -3.19 -15.13 17.99
CA SER A 40 -2.81 -15.21 19.39
C SER A 40 -2.31 -13.90 20.00
N ASN A 41 -1.86 -12.95 19.19
CA ASN A 41 -1.31 -11.68 19.65
C ASN A 41 -1.83 -10.54 18.77
N LEU A 42 -2.42 -9.54 19.42
CA LEU A 42 -2.97 -8.35 18.76
C LEU A 42 -1.93 -7.63 17.88
N GLY A 43 -0.65 -7.66 18.25
CA GLY A 43 0.43 -7.08 17.46
C GLY A 43 0.60 -7.72 16.08
N TRP A 44 0.41 -9.03 15.95
CA TRP A 44 0.43 -9.73 14.66
C TRP A 44 -0.80 -9.41 13.81
N SER A 45 -1.97 -9.24 14.45
CA SER A 45 -3.22 -8.94 13.74
C SER A 45 -3.29 -7.49 13.26
N LEU A 46 -2.68 -6.55 13.99
CA LEU A 46 -2.70 -5.13 13.65
C LEU A 46 -1.71 -4.75 12.54
N ALA A 47 -0.57 -5.42 12.46
CA ALA A 47 0.48 -5.09 11.49
C ALA A 47 -0.03 -5.05 10.03
N PRO A 48 -0.76 -6.07 9.51
CA PRO A 48 -1.30 -6.01 8.15
C PRO A 48 -2.29 -4.86 7.91
N ILE A 49 -3.01 -4.42 8.94
CA ILE A 49 -3.95 -3.30 8.84
C ILE A 49 -3.17 -1.98 8.70
N VAL A 50 -2.15 -1.80 9.53
CA VAL A 50 -1.25 -0.63 9.49
C VAL A 50 -0.51 -0.57 8.15
N GLU A 51 0.05 -1.70 7.69
CA GLU A 51 0.67 -1.83 6.38
C GLU A 51 -0.26 -1.32 5.27
N ARG A 52 -1.47 -1.87 5.19
CA ARG A 52 -2.43 -1.53 4.13
C ARG A 52 -2.80 -0.06 4.13
N LEU A 53 -2.94 0.56 5.30
CA LEU A 53 -3.20 1.98 5.42
C LEU A 53 -2.10 2.82 4.75
N PHE A 54 -0.84 2.55 5.08
CA PHE A 54 0.28 3.30 4.50
C PHE A 54 0.52 2.98 3.03
N VAL A 55 0.35 1.73 2.61
CA VAL A 55 0.45 1.31 1.21
C VAL A 55 -0.59 2.04 0.34
N VAL A 56 -1.83 2.20 0.80
CA VAL A 56 -2.87 2.97 0.08
C VAL A 56 -2.43 4.43 -0.09
N ILE A 57 -1.87 5.05 0.95
CA ILE A 57 -1.36 6.43 0.88
C ILE A 57 -0.25 6.54 -0.19
N VAL A 58 0.68 5.58 -0.23
CA VAL A 58 1.73 5.53 -1.25
C VAL A 58 1.15 5.38 -2.65
N HIS A 59 0.14 4.52 -2.83
CA HIS A 59 -0.53 4.37 -4.13
C HIS A 59 -1.19 5.67 -4.61
N ILE A 60 -1.84 6.42 -3.70
CA ILE A 60 -2.43 7.73 -4.02
C ILE A 60 -1.33 8.69 -4.46
N PHE A 61 -0.21 8.77 -3.74
CA PHE A 61 0.91 9.62 -4.10
C PHE A 61 1.49 9.27 -5.47
N CYS A 62 1.74 7.99 -5.75
CA CYS A 62 2.23 7.53 -7.04
C CYS A 62 1.24 7.87 -8.17
N ALA A 63 -0.07 7.72 -7.95
CA ALA A 63 -1.08 8.10 -8.92
C ALA A 63 -1.04 9.61 -9.19
N VAL A 64 -0.93 10.44 -8.17
CA VAL A 64 -0.78 11.90 -8.31
C VAL A 64 0.47 12.24 -9.13
N LEU A 65 1.62 11.61 -8.86
CA LEU A 65 2.84 11.81 -9.65
C LEU A 65 2.65 11.43 -11.12
N LEU A 66 1.95 10.33 -11.41
CA LEU A 66 1.67 9.91 -12.80
C LEU A 66 0.77 10.91 -13.52
N PHE A 67 -0.27 11.44 -12.84
CA PHE A 67 -1.10 12.51 -13.40
C PHE A 67 -0.28 13.78 -13.69
N TYR A 68 0.64 14.15 -12.79
CA TYR A 68 1.56 15.26 -13.01
C TYR A 68 2.50 15.03 -14.19
N ALA A 69 3.04 13.81 -14.30
CA ALA A 69 3.90 13.45 -15.44
C ALA A 69 3.17 13.63 -16.77
N ALA A 70 1.91 13.20 -16.85
CA ALA A 70 1.09 13.32 -18.04
C ALA A 70 0.66 14.77 -18.31
N ALA A 71 0.12 15.48 -17.31
CA ALA A 71 -0.41 16.83 -17.45
C ALA A 71 0.67 17.86 -17.82
N LEU A 72 1.83 17.77 -17.16
CA LEU A 72 2.95 18.69 -17.38
C LEU A 72 3.94 18.21 -18.45
N ARG A 73 3.72 17.02 -19.03
CA ARG A 73 4.65 16.36 -19.98
C ARG A 73 6.08 16.25 -19.44
N LYS A 74 6.24 16.01 -18.14
CA LYS A 74 7.53 15.90 -17.46
C LYS A 74 7.79 14.45 -17.03
N PRO A 75 8.58 13.67 -17.77
CA PRO A 75 8.81 12.26 -17.48
C PRO A 75 9.51 12.02 -16.14
N GLY A 76 10.16 13.03 -15.55
CA GLY A 76 10.79 12.92 -14.22
C GLY A 76 9.83 12.50 -13.12
N TYR A 77 8.55 12.94 -13.15
CA TYR A 77 7.55 12.52 -12.19
C TYR A 77 7.17 11.04 -12.34
N PHE A 78 7.14 10.53 -13.57
CA PHE A 78 6.96 9.10 -13.82
C PHE A 78 8.08 8.26 -13.20
N TRP A 79 9.33 8.64 -13.46
CA TRP A 79 10.48 7.93 -12.90
C TRP A 79 10.54 8.02 -11.38
N LEU A 80 10.12 9.15 -10.81
CA LEU A 80 10.02 9.30 -9.35
C LEU A 80 8.96 8.34 -8.76
N ALA A 81 7.78 8.26 -9.37
CA ALA A 81 6.74 7.33 -8.96
C ALA A 81 7.21 5.87 -9.06
N PHE A 82 7.86 5.52 -10.18
CA PHE A 82 8.41 4.20 -10.41
C PHE A 82 9.47 3.83 -9.35
N ALA A 83 10.46 4.70 -9.12
CA ALA A 83 11.51 4.46 -8.14
C ALA A 83 10.94 4.33 -6.72
N PHE A 84 10.00 5.22 -6.35
CA PHE A 84 9.39 5.22 -5.03
C PHE A 84 8.59 3.93 -4.77
N LYS A 85 7.80 3.50 -5.75
CA LYS A 85 7.03 2.24 -5.68
C LYS A 85 7.96 1.03 -5.65
N SER A 86 8.97 0.98 -6.52
CA SER A 86 9.92 -0.13 -6.58
C SER A 86 10.70 -0.30 -5.27
N LEU A 87 11.09 0.80 -4.62
CA LEU A 87 11.75 0.75 -3.31
C LEU A 87 10.82 0.15 -2.24
N LEU A 88 9.56 0.59 -2.19
CA LEU A 88 8.58 0.05 -1.26
C LEU A 88 8.36 -1.46 -1.49
N ASP A 89 8.18 -1.86 -2.74
CA ASP A 89 7.96 -3.27 -3.10
C ASP A 89 9.19 -4.14 -2.80
N SER A 90 10.41 -3.56 -2.92
CA SER A 90 11.65 -4.24 -2.54
C SER A 90 11.72 -4.51 -1.04
N VAL A 91 11.26 -3.58 -0.20
CA VAL A 91 11.18 -3.76 1.25
C VAL A 91 10.19 -4.88 1.59
N ALA A 92 9.01 -4.87 0.98
CA ALA A 92 8.00 -5.90 1.19
C ALA A 92 8.48 -7.29 0.73
N SER A 93 9.14 -7.35 -0.45
CA SER A 93 9.71 -8.59 -0.99
C SER A 93 10.83 -9.14 -0.12
N TYR A 94 11.70 -8.27 0.39
CA TYR A 94 12.76 -8.65 1.32
C TYR A 94 12.18 -9.28 2.59
N ALA A 95 11.13 -8.67 3.15
CA ALA A 95 10.45 -9.20 4.32
C ALA A 95 9.86 -10.60 4.09
N GLN A 96 9.25 -10.82 2.91
CA GLN A 96 8.69 -12.13 2.54
C GLN A 96 9.77 -13.21 2.36
N LEU A 97 10.89 -12.87 1.71
CA LEU A 97 11.98 -13.82 1.44
C LEU A 97 12.70 -14.29 2.71
N HIS A 98 12.82 -13.43 3.71
CA HIS A 98 13.55 -13.75 4.95
C HIS A 98 12.66 -14.29 6.06
N GLY A 99 11.36 -14.36 5.86
CA GLY A 99 10.38 -14.84 6.82
C GLY A 99 10.42 -14.04 8.13
N LEU A 100 9.41 -13.24 8.40
CA LEU A 100 9.35 -12.47 9.64
C LEU A 100 8.86 -13.37 10.78
N THR A 101 9.80 -13.99 11.47
CA THR A 101 9.49 -14.93 12.56
C THR A 101 9.32 -14.27 13.92
N THR A 102 9.71 -13.00 14.06
CA THR A 102 9.62 -12.26 15.31
C THR A 102 8.73 -11.01 15.17
N LEU A 103 7.99 -10.70 16.22
CA LEU A 103 7.14 -9.50 16.27
C LEU A 103 7.96 -8.22 16.07
N THR A 104 9.18 -8.18 16.58
CA THR A 104 10.09 -7.02 16.42
C THR A 104 10.48 -6.83 14.95
N ALA A 105 10.83 -7.90 14.23
CA ALA A 105 11.16 -7.81 12.81
C ALA A 105 9.96 -7.34 11.99
N LEU A 106 8.76 -7.85 12.27
CA LEU A 106 7.51 -7.41 11.64
C LEU A 106 7.32 -5.90 11.82
N TRP A 107 7.30 -5.40 13.05
CA TRP A 107 7.10 -3.98 13.32
C TRP A 107 8.23 -3.08 12.82
N THR A 108 9.44 -3.60 12.65
CA THR A 108 10.52 -2.85 11.98
C THR A 108 10.19 -2.60 10.52
N ILE A 109 9.68 -3.61 9.80
CA ILE A 109 9.24 -3.44 8.40
C ILE A 109 8.05 -2.49 8.32
N GLU A 110 7.07 -2.62 9.23
CA GLU A 110 5.93 -1.69 9.29
C GLU A 110 6.37 -0.25 9.54
N ALA A 111 7.37 -0.02 10.39
CA ALA A 111 7.93 1.30 10.61
C ALA A 111 8.58 1.87 9.33
N ILE A 112 9.28 1.06 8.56
CA ILE A 112 9.86 1.47 7.28
C ILE A 112 8.73 1.84 6.28
N ILE A 113 7.70 1.00 6.17
CA ILE A 113 6.54 1.27 5.30
C ILE A 113 5.82 2.55 5.74
N ALA A 114 5.68 2.77 7.05
CA ALA A 114 5.09 3.99 7.60
C ALA A 114 5.89 5.24 7.21
N VAL A 115 7.23 5.18 7.21
CA VAL A 115 8.07 6.28 6.72
C VAL A 115 7.77 6.60 5.27
N PHE A 116 7.64 5.60 4.39
CA PHE A 116 7.23 5.81 3.00
C PHE A 116 5.84 6.45 2.91
N GLY A 117 4.89 6.01 3.73
CA GLY A 117 3.55 6.59 3.79
C GLY A 117 3.56 8.06 4.22
N VAL A 118 4.35 8.40 5.23
CA VAL A 118 4.50 9.79 5.70
C VAL A 118 5.16 10.66 4.62
N LEU A 119 6.22 10.19 3.96
CA LEU A 119 6.84 10.89 2.83
C LEU A 119 5.85 11.09 1.68
N ALA A 120 5.02 10.09 1.38
CA ALA A 120 3.97 10.17 0.37
C ALA A 120 2.91 11.23 0.72
N LEU A 121 2.48 11.33 1.99
CA LEU A 121 1.55 12.37 2.44
C LEU A 121 2.13 13.77 2.25
N PHE A 122 3.36 13.99 2.70
CA PHE A 122 4.03 15.28 2.51
C PHE A 122 4.24 15.60 1.03
N GLY A 123 4.64 14.61 0.23
CA GLY A 123 4.82 14.74 -1.21
C GLY A 123 3.51 15.12 -1.92
N THR A 124 2.41 14.46 -1.60
CA THR A 124 1.08 14.77 -2.15
C THR A 124 0.65 16.18 -1.78
N ARG A 125 0.82 16.58 -0.50
CA ARG A 125 0.49 17.92 -0.05
C ARG A 125 1.34 19.00 -0.74
N TRP A 126 2.62 18.76 -0.89
CA TRP A 126 3.53 19.67 -1.59
C TRP A 126 3.18 19.82 -3.07
N LEU A 127 2.82 18.72 -3.75
CA LEU A 127 2.37 18.75 -5.14
C LEU A 127 1.05 19.49 -5.28
N SER A 128 0.07 19.27 -4.39
CA SER A 128 -1.24 19.93 -4.45
C SER A 128 -1.15 21.46 -4.37
N GLN A 129 -0.17 21.98 -3.62
CA GLN A 129 0.07 23.42 -3.51
C GLN A 129 0.67 24.04 -4.79
N ARG A 130 1.22 23.21 -5.68
CA ARG A 130 1.86 23.64 -6.93
C ARG A 130 0.99 23.42 -8.16
N TYR A 131 -0.19 22.82 -7.99
CA TYR A 131 -1.12 22.64 -9.09
C TYR A 131 -1.77 23.99 -9.40
N PRO A 132 -1.66 24.52 -10.65
CA PRO A 132 -2.36 25.74 -11.02
C PRO A 132 -3.86 25.49 -10.88
N ALA A 133 -4.53 26.41 -10.20
CA ALA A 133 -5.99 26.37 -10.13
C ALA A 133 -6.56 26.29 -11.56
N PRO A 134 -7.66 25.53 -11.77
CA PRO A 134 -8.34 25.55 -13.06
C PRO A 134 -8.66 27.01 -13.38
N THR A 135 -8.17 27.51 -14.53
CA THR A 135 -8.63 28.76 -15.04
C THR A 135 -10.12 28.58 -15.32
N ASP A 136 -10.97 29.34 -14.62
CA ASP A 136 -12.40 29.47 -14.91
C ASP A 136 -12.55 29.90 -16.37
N THR A 137 -12.61 28.93 -17.26
CA THR A 137 -13.15 29.17 -18.60
C THR A 137 -14.65 29.21 -18.44
N THR A 138 -15.17 30.31 -17.88
CA THR A 138 -16.54 30.70 -18.12
C THR A 138 -16.71 30.78 -19.65
N PRO A 139 -17.59 29.97 -20.26
CA PRO A 139 -17.85 30.10 -21.67
C PRO A 139 -18.37 31.52 -21.85
N GLU A 140 -17.62 32.38 -22.58
CA GLU A 140 -18.15 33.61 -23.06
C GLU A 140 -19.44 33.28 -23.80
N THR A 141 -20.56 33.75 -23.23
CA THR A 141 -21.86 33.73 -23.88
C THR A 141 -21.71 34.49 -25.16
N VAL A 142 -21.53 33.79 -26.26
CA VAL A 142 -21.67 34.35 -27.61
C VAL A 142 -23.15 34.73 -27.76
N VAL A 143 -23.43 36.03 -27.64
CA VAL A 143 -24.71 36.66 -27.96
C VAL A 143 -24.80 36.84 -29.45
#